data_b5524867aef0a7e4f8889418d4e1fc75
#
_entry.id   b5524867aef0a7e4f8889418d4e1fc75
#
_cell.length_a   1.000
_cell.length_b   1.000
_cell.length_c   1.000
_cell.angle_alpha   90.00
_cell.angle_beta   90.00
_cell.angle_gamma   90.00
#
_symmetry.space_group_name_H-M   'P 1'
#
loop_
_entity.id
_entity.type
_entity.pdbx_description
1 polymer ?
#
loop_
_entity_poly.entity_id
_entity_poly.type
_entity_poly.pdbx_seq_one_letter_code
_entity_poly.pdbx_strand_id
1 'polypeptide(L)'
;MKVYYYHTIDIRNVYQQWQHGTFPGHFLYGATHLPDYGIDVVMHQPIRPKQRWKLSLHTAFKILTCHEHYDAIYATTFRGLEIIIFLRALGIFRRPVCVWHHQPIVKASSRFREVIARLFYKGIDQMFFFSDKIIQDSLCSVKARRERMHVVRWGADLKYYDALLNGFDKGLRSGFISTGKEMRDMPTLIGAFNNTSAPLDIYSCREYLGVNYERLFADMDVRDNINIHFIAGLAHAEMSKLVNNSQCVVICCFHTNYTVGLTTVVEALALGIPLICTKNLQMPMDIQKEQCGITVDPGDMDGWQKAVKYIAENPDVASDMGRRGRALAEQVYNIDNCAKDVSAVLKTLIKR
;
A
#
# COMPACT_ATOMS: atom_id res chain seq x y z
N MET A 1 10.26 -22.74 10.49
CA MET A 1 10.66 -22.20 9.18
C MET A 1 11.29 -20.84 9.39
N LYS A 2 12.34 -20.50 8.64
CA LYS A 2 12.96 -19.18 8.72
C LYS A 2 13.01 -18.57 7.31
N VAL A 3 12.61 -17.29 7.16
CA VAL A 3 12.64 -16.59 5.87
C VAL A 3 13.62 -15.43 5.89
N TYR A 4 14.32 -15.21 4.79
CA TYR A 4 15.09 -13.99 4.55
C TYR A 4 14.13 -12.92 4.04
N TYR A 5 13.82 -11.93 4.88
CA TYR A 5 12.88 -10.86 4.56
C TYR A 5 13.58 -9.69 3.88
N TYR A 6 13.09 -9.35 2.69
CA TYR A 6 13.65 -8.28 1.86
C TYR A 6 12.63 -7.17 1.63
N HIS A 7 13.04 -5.94 1.91
CA HIS A 7 12.35 -4.71 1.56
C HIS A 7 13.37 -3.64 1.20
N THR A 8 12.99 -2.63 0.41
CA THR A 8 13.85 -1.50 0.01
C THR A 8 13.89 -0.35 1.02
N ILE A 9 13.06 -0.39 2.06
CA ILE A 9 13.08 0.56 3.19
C ILE A 9 14.09 0.11 4.25
N ASP A 10 14.35 0.98 5.23
CA ASP A 10 15.13 0.61 6.41
C ASP A 10 14.29 -0.28 7.35
N ILE A 11 14.32 -1.58 7.08
CA ILE A 11 13.51 -2.59 7.76
C ILE A 11 13.79 -2.59 9.27
N ARG A 12 15.07 -2.46 9.68
CA ARG A 12 15.44 -2.53 11.10
C ARG A 12 14.89 -1.36 11.87
N ASN A 13 15.02 -0.16 11.32
CA ASN A 13 14.47 1.04 11.94
C ASN A 13 12.95 0.97 12.04
N VAL A 14 12.26 0.58 10.95
CA VAL A 14 10.79 0.42 10.96
C VAL A 14 10.36 -0.67 11.95
N TYR A 15 11.07 -1.78 12.03
CA TYR A 15 10.77 -2.84 12.99
C TYR A 15 10.96 -2.39 14.45
N GLN A 16 12.05 -1.65 14.75
CA GLN A 16 12.27 -1.07 16.07
C GLN A 16 11.16 -0.06 16.44
N GLN A 17 10.79 0.82 15.52
CA GLN A 17 9.69 1.76 15.74
C GLN A 17 8.37 1.03 16.00
N TRP A 18 8.08 -0.06 15.26
CA TRP A 18 6.92 -0.90 15.51
C TRP A 18 6.96 -1.53 16.91
N GLN A 19 8.10 -2.09 17.33
CA GLN A 19 8.26 -2.66 18.68
C GLN A 19 8.01 -1.62 19.78
N HIS A 20 8.38 -0.36 19.55
CA HIS A 20 8.10 0.75 20.47
C HIS A 20 6.70 1.36 20.31
N GLY A 21 5.87 0.85 19.42
CA GLY A 21 4.52 1.36 19.17
C GLY A 21 4.47 2.75 18.54
N THR A 22 5.56 3.22 17.92
CA THR A 22 5.66 4.55 17.28
C THR A 22 5.41 4.54 15.77
N PHE A 23 5.35 3.34 15.16
CA PHE A 23 5.08 3.16 13.75
C PHE A 23 4.33 1.84 13.48
N PRO A 24 3.36 1.79 12.56
CA PRO A 24 2.55 0.59 12.35
C PRO A 24 3.30 -0.51 11.58
N GLY A 25 3.05 -1.75 11.96
CA GLY A 25 3.71 -2.93 11.40
C GLY A 25 3.27 -3.31 9.99
N HIS A 26 2.13 -2.82 9.49
CA HIS A 26 1.63 -3.22 8.16
C HIS A 26 2.54 -2.78 7.01
N PHE A 27 3.39 -1.77 7.20
CA PHE A 27 4.44 -1.42 6.24
C PHE A 27 5.50 -2.52 6.06
N LEU A 28 5.54 -3.52 6.94
CA LEU A 28 6.38 -4.70 6.83
C LEU A 28 5.64 -5.94 6.28
N TYR A 29 4.46 -5.74 5.67
CA TYR A 29 3.75 -6.77 4.88
C TYR A 29 3.54 -8.09 5.64
N GLY A 30 3.16 -8.01 6.91
CA GLY A 30 2.94 -9.16 7.78
C GLY A 30 4.20 -9.76 8.40
N ALA A 31 5.40 -9.31 8.02
CA ALA A 31 6.65 -9.88 8.56
C ALA A 31 6.77 -9.76 10.09
N THR A 32 6.14 -8.77 10.71
CA THR A 32 6.07 -8.58 12.16
C THR A 32 5.28 -9.67 12.88
N HIS A 33 4.33 -10.33 12.22
CA HIS A 33 3.43 -11.35 12.78
C HIS A 33 3.71 -12.77 12.23
N LEU A 34 4.66 -12.93 11.30
CA LEU A 34 5.06 -14.26 10.82
C LEU A 34 5.55 -15.20 11.94
N PRO A 35 6.24 -14.70 13.02
CA PRO A 35 6.62 -15.54 14.15
C PRO A 35 5.43 -16.21 14.85
N ASP A 36 4.27 -15.56 14.93
CA ASP A 36 3.04 -16.11 15.51
C ASP A 36 2.52 -17.35 14.73
N TYR A 37 2.96 -17.46 13.47
CA TYR A 37 2.67 -18.60 12.59
C TYR A 37 3.86 -19.58 12.48
N GLY A 38 4.87 -19.50 13.34
CA GLY A 38 6.04 -20.39 13.35
C GLY A 38 7.02 -20.14 12.20
N ILE A 39 7.10 -18.90 11.72
CA ILE A 39 8.04 -18.48 10.67
C ILE A 39 8.93 -17.36 11.20
N ASP A 40 10.19 -17.69 11.53
CA ASP A 40 11.19 -16.72 11.92
C ASP A 40 11.64 -15.84 10.77
N VAL A 41 12.10 -14.62 11.05
CA VAL A 41 12.45 -13.62 10.05
C VAL A 41 13.90 -13.16 10.21
N VAL A 42 14.72 -13.37 9.17
CA VAL A 42 16.04 -12.75 9.03
C VAL A 42 15.91 -11.47 8.22
N MET A 43 16.16 -10.33 8.86
CA MET A 43 15.93 -9.04 8.22
C MET A 43 17.11 -8.60 7.36
N HIS A 44 16.85 -8.28 6.09
CA HIS A 44 17.82 -7.69 5.19
C HIS A 44 18.33 -6.34 5.71
N GLN A 45 19.60 -6.04 5.43
CA GLN A 45 20.19 -4.71 5.64
C GLN A 45 20.20 -3.95 4.31
N PRO A 46 19.22 -3.05 4.07
CA PRO A 46 19.15 -2.34 2.81
C PRO A 46 20.23 -1.26 2.71
N ILE A 47 20.60 -0.96 1.48
CA ILE A 47 21.31 0.27 1.10
C ILE A 47 20.41 1.07 0.18
N ARG A 48 20.70 2.37 0.06
CA ARG A 48 19.97 3.27 -0.85
C ARG A 48 20.89 3.83 -1.96
N PRO A 49 21.42 3.00 -2.85
CA PRO A 49 22.24 3.50 -3.94
C PRO A 49 21.36 4.18 -4.99
N LYS A 50 21.87 5.25 -5.61
CA LYS A 50 21.17 5.92 -6.73
C LYS A 50 20.97 4.98 -7.94
N GLN A 51 21.90 4.03 -8.14
CA GLN A 51 21.92 3.12 -9.31
C GLN A 51 21.33 1.76 -8.96
N ARG A 52 20.35 1.29 -9.73
CA ARG A 52 19.65 0.01 -9.53
C ARG A 52 20.58 -1.20 -9.57
N TRP A 53 21.55 -1.22 -10.46
CA TRP A 53 22.50 -2.34 -10.55
C TRP A 53 23.36 -2.50 -9.28
N LYS A 54 23.75 -1.38 -8.63
CA LYS A 54 24.48 -1.43 -7.35
C LYS A 54 23.62 -2.02 -6.25
N LEU A 55 22.32 -1.70 -6.25
CA LEU A 55 21.37 -2.31 -5.32
C LEU A 55 21.31 -3.82 -5.53
N SER A 56 21.16 -4.29 -6.79
CA SER A 56 21.06 -5.71 -7.11
C SER A 56 22.32 -6.49 -6.74
N LEU A 57 23.51 -5.91 -7.01
CA LEU A 57 24.78 -6.53 -6.61
C LEU A 57 24.93 -6.63 -5.09
N HIS A 58 24.66 -5.54 -4.37
CA HIS A 58 24.72 -5.53 -2.91
C HIS A 58 23.74 -6.53 -2.29
N THR A 59 22.49 -6.53 -2.75
CA THR A 59 21.47 -7.45 -2.26
C THR A 59 21.86 -8.90 -2.53
N ALA A 60 22.35 -9.21 -3.72
CA ALA A 60 22.83 -10.55 -4.05
C ALA A 60 23.99 -10.97 -3.14
N PHE A 61 24.97 -10.09 -2.93
CA PHE A 61 26.08 -10.35 -2.03
C PHE A 61 25.60 -10.65 -0.60
N LYS A 62 24.72 -9.80 -0.04
CA LYS A 62 24.17 -10.00 1.32
C LYS A 62 23.38 -11.30 1.47
N ILE A 63 22.60 -11.67 0.46
CA ILE A 63 21.82 -12.92 0.46
C ILE A 63 22.74 -14.14 0.38
N LEU A 64 23.74 -14.11 -0.51
CA LEU A 64 24.66 -15.24 -0.73
C LEU A 64 25.64 -15.43 0.43
N THR A 65 26.02 -14.35 1.12
CA THR A 65 26.94 -14.38 2.27
C THR A 65 26.22 -14.35 3.62
N CYS A 66 24.91 -14.55 3.65
CA CYS A 66 24.15 -14.60 4.89
C CYS A 66 24.57 -15.84 5.71
N HIS A 67 25.09 -15.62 6.91
CA HIS A 67 25.52 -16.69 7.83
C HIS A 67 24.35 -17.37 8.52
N GLU A 68 23.20 -16.67 8.66
CA GLU A 68 22.02 -17.28 9.24
C GLU A 68 21.35 -18.23 8.23
N HIS A 69 20.92 -19.40 8.72
CA HIS A 69 20.12 -20.31 7.91
C HIS A 69 18.76 -19.68 7.63
N TYR A 70 18.29 -19.81 6.39
CA TYR A 70 16.91 -19.49 5.99
C TYR A 70 16.45 -20.45 4.89
N ASP A 71 15.13 -20.71 4.86
CA ASP A 71 14.52 -21.72 3.97
C ASP A 71 14.06 -21.10 2.65
N ALA A 72 13.62 -19.83 2.68
CA ALA A 72 13.10 -19.11 1.52
C ALA A 72 13.39 -17.60 1.63
N ILE A 73 13.28 -16.89 0.51
CA ILE A 73 13.25 -15.42 0.48
C ILE A 73 11.78 -14.98 0.43
N TYR A 74 11.41 -14.08 1.33
CA TYR A 74 10.15 -13.35 1.34
C TYR A 74 10.41 -11.87 1.09
N ALA A 75 9.93 -11.34 -0.03
CA ALA A 75 10.24 -10.00 -0.50
C ALA A 75 8.99 -9.18 -0.81
N THR A 76 8.99 -7.91 -0.42
CA THR A 76 7.90 -6.96 -0.73
C THR A 76 8.00 -6.38 -2.14
N THR A 77 9.12 -6.57 -2.81
CA THR A 77 9.38 -6.12 -4.19
C THR A 77 10.49 -6.95 -4.81
N PHE A 78 10.50 -7.07 -6.12
CA PHE A 78 11.60 -7.68 -6.86
C PHE A 78 12.76 -6.70 -7.16
N ARG A 79 12.55 -5.39 -6.95
CA ARG A 79 13.59 -4.38 -7.19
C ARG A 79 14.80 -4.62 -6.27
N GLY A 80 15.94 -4.88 -6.86
CA GLY A 80 17.18 -5.24 -6.15
C GLY A 80 17.41 -6.74 -6.01
N LEU A 81 16.40 -7.59 -6.29
CA LEU A 81 16.53 -9.05 -6.26
C LEU A 81 16.83 -9.67 -7.64
N GLU A 82 16.99 -8.86 -8.68
CA GLU A 82 17.07 -9.33 -10.07
C GLU A 82 18.12 -10.43 -10.25
N ILE A 83 19.32 -10.26 -9.68
CA ILE A 83 20.41 -11.26 -9.79
C ILE A 83 20.00 -12.58 -9.13
N ILE A 84 19.45 -12.54 -7.93
CA ILE A 84 19.02 -13.74 -7.20
C ILE A 84 17.90 -14.46 -7.95
N ILE A 85 16.95 -13.71 -8.52
CA ILE A 85 15.84 -14.27 -9.30
C ILE A 85 16.37 -14.95 -10.57
N PHE A 86 17.33 -14.35 -11.28
CA PHE A 86 17.97 -15.00 -12.43
C PHE A 86 18.78 -16.24 -12.03
N LEU A 87 19.56 -16.17 -10.95
CA LEU A 87 20.28 -17.35 -10.43
C LEU A 87 19.30 -18.47 -10.03
N ARG A 88 18.12 -18.12 -9.48
CA ARG A 88 17.06 -19.08 -9.19
C ARG A 88 16.46 -19.70 -10.47
N ALA A 89 16.20 -18.89 -11.48
CA ALA A 89 15.69 -19.34 -12.78
C ALA A 89 16.62 -20.34 -13.48
N LEU A 90 17.95 -20.16 -13.29
CA LEU A 90 18.99 -21.03 -13.81
C LEU A 90 19.30 -22.25 -12.92
N GLY A 91 18.66 -22.39 -11.76
CA GLY A 91 18.88 -23.49 -10.81
C GLY A 91 20.17 -23.37 -9.97
N ILE A 92 20.91 -22.25 -10.07
CA ILE A 92 22.13 -21.97 -9.30
C ILE A 92 21.77 -21.63 -7.85
N PHE A 93 20.80 -20.74 -7.65
CA PHE A 93 20.25 -20.44 -6.33
C PHE A 93 19.08 -21.39 -6.04
N ARG A 94 19.20 -22.19 -4.97
CA ARG A 94 18.27 -23.30 -4.72
C ARG A 94 17.07 -22.94 -3.84
N ARG A 95 17.17 -21.88 -3.00
CA ARG A 95 16.10 -21.51 -2.10
C ARG A 95 14.95 -20.82 -2.85
N PRO A 96 13.68 -21.10 -2.52
CA PRO A 96 12.53 -20.45 -3.14
C PRO A 96 12.53 -18.93 -2.93
N VAL A 97 11.98 -18.23 -3.93
CA VAL A 97 11.83 -16.77 -3.93
C VAL A 97 10.36 -16.41 -4.05
N CYS A 98 9.84 -15.73 -3.02
CA CYS A 98 8.46 -15.26 -2.94
C CYS A 98 8.43 -13.73 -2.94
N VAL A 99 7.63 -13.14 -3.83
CA VAL A 99 7.67 -11.68 -4.05
C VAL A 99 6.26 -11.10 -4.14
N TRP A 100 6.05 -9.95 -3.51
CA TRP A 100 4.88 -9.12 -3.77
C TRP A 100 4.96 -8.45 -5.13
N HIS A 101 3.86 -8.50 -5.85
CA HIS A 101 3.70 -7.89 -7.17
C HIS A 101 2.58 -6.84 -7.10
N HIS A 102 2.96 -5.57 -7.22
CA HIS A 102 2.05 -4.44 -6.99
C HIS A 102 1.27 -4.02 -8.25
N GLN A 103 1.67 -4.53 -9.41
CA GLN A 103 1.11 -4.18 -10.71
C GLN A 103 0.84 -5.44 -11.52
N PRO A 104 -0.03 -5.40 -12.54
CA PRO A 104 -0.21 -6.53 -13.44
C PRO A 104 1.07 -6.91 -14.19
N ILE A 105 1.25 -8.21 -14.44
CA ILE A 105 2.34 -8.73 -15.28
C ILE A 105 1.96 -8.49 -16.74
N VAL A 106 2.57 -7.50 -17.38
CA VAL A 106 2.26 -7.13 -18.76
C VAL A 106 3.28 -7.68 -19.76
N LYS A 107 2.87 -7.82 -21.02
CA LYS A 107 3.76 -8.20 -22.13
C LYS A 107 4.88 -7.18 -22.29
N ALA A 108 6.10 -7.65 -22.50
CA ALA A 108 7.24 -6.74 -22.75
C ALA A 108 7.15 -6.10 -24.15
N SER A 109 7.81 -4.93 -24.30
CA SER A 109 7.78 -4.13 -25.52
C SER A 109 8.46 -4.76 -26.75
N SER A 110 9.33 -5.77 -26.56
CA SER A 110 10.00 -6.47 -27.65
C SER A 110 10.10 -7.98 -27.38
N ARG A 111 10.28 -8.79 -28.45
CA ARG A 111 10.44 -10.26 -28.32
C ARG A 111 11.64 -10.63 -27.46
N PHE A 112 12.77 -9.94 -27.61
CA PHE A 112 13.96 -10.18 -26.80
C PHE A 112 13.72 -9.92 -25.32
N ARG A 113 13.12 -8.77 -24.99
CA ARG A 113 12.75 -8.43 -23.61
C ARG A 113 11.73 -9.42 -23.03
N GLU A 114 10.82 -9.94 -23.86
CA GLU A 114 9.86 -10.95 -23.43
C GLU A 114 10.52 -12.26 -23.04
N VAL A 115 11.55 -12.72 -23.79
CA VAL A 115 12.32 -13.93 -23.44
C VAL A 115 13.06 -13.74 -22.11
N ILE A 116 13.71 -12.59 -21.91
CA ILE A 116 14.39 -12.27 -20.64
C ILE A 116 13.37 -12.22 -19.50
N ALA A 117 12.20 -11.58 -19.72
CA ALA A 117 11.17 -11.50 -18.72
C ALA A 117 10.58 -12.87 -18.35
N ARG A 118 10.41 -13.78 -19.34
CA ARG A 118 9.98 -15.17 -19.05
C ARG A 118 10.99 -15.90 -18.17
N LEU A 119 12.30 -15.74 -18.47
CA LEU A 119 13.35 -16.30 -17.62
C LEU A 119 13.29 -15.71 -16.22
N PHE A 120 13.13 -14.40 -16.09
CA PHE A 120 12.99 -13.72 -14.81
C PHE A 120 11.82 -14.29 -13.98
N TYR A 121 10.60 -14.35 -14.54
CA TYR A 121 9.44 -14.88 -13.85
C TYR A 121 9.52 -16.39 -13.54
N LYS A 122 10.34 -17.15 -14.28
CA LYS A 122 10.65 -18.54 -13.95
C LYS A 122 11.35 -18.65 -12.59
N GLY A 123 12.15 -17.65 -12.22
CA GLY A 123 12.89 -17.61 -10.95
C GLY A 123 12.08 -17.14 -9.75
N ILE A 124 10.79 -16.84 -9.91
CA ILE A 124 9.88 -16.49 -8.80
C ILE A 124 8.98 -17.70 -8.54
N ASP A 125 9.07 -18.26 -7.34
CA ASP A 125 8.33 -19.47 -6.98
C ASP A 125 6.89 -19.16 -6.59
N GLN A 126 6.65 -18.08 -5.82
CA GLN A 126 5.32 -17.61 -5.43
C GLN A 126 5.23 -16.08 -5.52
N MET A 127 4.06 -15.58 -5.88
CA MET A 127 3.78 -14.15 -6.01
C MET A 127 2.54 -13.78 -5.20
N PHE A 128 2.65 -12.69 -4.45
CA PHE A 128 1.56 -12.13 -3.67
C PHE A 128 0.99 -10.89 -4.37
N PHE A 129 -0.31 -10.78 -4.38
CA PHE A 129 -1.05 -9.67 -5.02
C PHE A 129 -2.08 -9.12 -4.05
N PHE A 130 -2.43 -7.85 -4.22
CA PHE A 130 -3.46 -7.21 -3.40
C PHE A 130 -4.88 -7.62 -3.80
N SER A 131 -5.13 -7.92 -5.09
CA SER A 131 -6.48 -8.21 -5.58
C SER A 131 -6.51 -9.27 -6.68
N ASP A 132 -7.67 -9.92 -6.81
CA ASP A 132 -7.93 -10.86 -7.90
C ASP A 132 -7.87 -10.18 -9.28
N LYS A 133 -8.27 -8.92 -9.39
CA LYS A 133 -8.22 -8.17 -10.65
C LYS A 133 -6.79 -8.04 -11.17
N ILE A 134 -5.81 -7.75 -10.31
CA ILE A 134 -4.39 -7.70 -10.71
C ILE A 134 -3.92 -9.06 -11.21
N ILE A 135 -4.36 -10.16 -10.58
CA ILE A 135 -4.07 -11.53 -11.04
C ILE A 135 -4.71 -11.78 -12.40
N GLN A 136 -6.00 -11.47 -12.58
CA GLN A 136 -6.71 -11.64 -13.85
C GLN A 136 -6.01 -10.89 -14.99
N ASP A 137 -5.66 -9.64 -14.77
CA ASP A 137 -4.95 -8.82 -15.76
C ASP A 137 -3.55 -9.39 -16.07
N SER A 138 -2.87 -9.94 -15.06
CA SER A 138 -1.58 -10.61 -15.23
C SER A 138 -1.66 -11.87 -16.07
N LEU A 139 -2.75 -12.65 -15.97
CA LEU A 139 -2.95 -13.89 -16.71
C LEU A 139 -3.09 -13.69 -18.23
N CYS A 140 -3.31 -12.47 -18.69
CA CYS A 140 -3.18 -12.11 -20.10
C CYS A 140 -1.73 -12.24 -20.63
N SER A 141 -0.75 -12.38 -19.74
CA SER A 141 0.66 -12.55 -20.08
C SER A 141 1.08 -14.02 -19.96
N VAL A 142 1.76 -14.54 -20.98
CA VAL A 142 2.34 -15.90 -20.97
C VAL A 142 3.39 -16.16 -19.87
N LYS A 143 3.83 -15.11 -19.17
CA LYS A 143 4.76 -15.21 -18.03
C LYS A 143 4.04 -15.53 -16.72
N ALA A 144 2.77 -15.21 -16.64
CA ALA A 144 1.96 -15.44 -15.46
C ALA A 144 1.52 -16.92 -15.39
N ARG A 145 1.57 -17.47 -14.18
CA ARG A 145 1.12 -18.82 -13.88
C ARG A 145 0.22 -18.77 -12.67
N ARG A 146 -1.07 -19.11 -12.84
CA ARG A 146 -2.09 -18.95 -11.78
C ARG A 146 -1.72 -19.69 -10.50
N GLU A 147 -1.10 -20.86 -10.62
CA GLU A 147 -0.68 -21.72 -9.51
C GLU A 147 0.41 -21.10 -8.60
N ARG A 148 1.04 -20.02 -9.06
CA ARG A 148 2.07 -19.27 -8.30
C ARG A 148 1.58 -17.92 -7.80
N MET A 149 0.30 -17.60 -7.98
CA MET A 149 -0.26 -16.29 -7.71
C MET A 149 -1.31 -16.34 -6.61
N HIS A 150 -1.13 -15.57 -5.56
CA HIS A 150 -1.97 -15.57 -4.37
C HIS A 150 -2.44 -14.16 -4.04
N VAL A 151 -3.75 -14.01 -3.82
CA VAL A 151 -4.28 -12.78 -3.21
C VAL A 151 -4.02 -12.84 -1.71
N VAL A 152 -3.53 -11.73 -1.16
CA VAL A 152 -3.30 -11.57 0.26
C VAL A 152 -4.06 -10.34 0.76
N ARG A 153 -4.79 -10.51 1.84
CA ARG A 153 -5.60 -9.47 2.49
C ARG A 153 -4.71 -8.53 3.30
N TRP A 154 -3.92 -7.71 2.56
CA TRP A 154 -3.06 -6.72 3.21
C TRP A 154 -3.92 -5.62 3.86
N GLY A 155 -3.61 -5.28 5.12
CA GLY A 155 -4.40 -4.33 5.87
C GLY A 155 -3.65 -3.76 7.07
N ALA A 156 -4.35 -2.94 7.84
CA ALA A 156 -3.78 -2.12 8.91
C ALA A 156 -3.31 -2.94 10.13
N ASP A 157 -2.34 -2.38 10.85
CA ASP A 157 -1.96 -2.81 12.20
C ASP A 157 -2.97 -2.24 13.21
N LEU A 158 -4.02 -2.99 13.48
CA LEU A 158 -5.10 -2.52 14.36
C LEU A 158 -4.63 -2.23 15.79
N LYS A 159 -3.70 -3.00 16.30
CA LYS A 159 -3.15 -2.78 17.65
C LYS A 159 -2.49 -1.40 17.77
N TYR A 160 -1.78 -0.98 16.73
CA TYR A 160 -1.19 0.36 16.68
C TYR A 160 -2.26 1.45 16.65
N TYR A 161 -3.28 1.31 15.79
CA TYR A 161 -4.35 2.31 15.69
C TYR A 161 -5.24 2.35 16.93
N ASP A 162 -5.51 1.23 17.59
CA ASP A 162 -6.25 1.18 18.85
C ASP A 162 -5.51 1.90 19.98
N ALA A 163 -4.19 1.73 20.04
CA ALA A 163 -3.36 2.46 21.00
C ALA A 163 -3.41 3.98 20.75
N LEU A 164 -3.39 4.43 19.49
CA LEU A 164 -3.55 5.83 19.15
C LEU A 164 -4.94 6.37 19.50
N LEU A 165 -6.00 5.64 19.14
CA LEU A 165 -7.39 6.04 19.41
C LEU A 165 -7.68 6.20 20.91
N ASN A 166 -7.05 5.40 21.77
CA ASN A 166 -7.14 5.53 23.22
C ASN A 166 -6.50 6.82 23.75
N GLY A 167 -5.55 7.40 23.02
CA GLY A 167 -4.87 8.66 23.36
C GLY A 167 -5.44 9.89 22.65
N PHE A 168 -6.43 9.73 21.76
CA PHE A 168 -7.01 10.85 21.02
C PHE A 168 -8.25 11.39 21.76
N ASP A 169 -8.42 12.72 21.69
CA ASP A 169 -9.64 13.36 22.19
C ASP A 169 -10.83 12.90 21.35
N LYS A 170 -11.94 12.58 22.01
CA LYS A 170 -13.22 12.24 21.37
C LYS A 170 -13.99 13.49 20.95
N GLY A 171 -13.31 14.40 20.24
CA GLY A 171 -13.94 15.60 19.67
C GLY A 171 -14.85 15.28 18.48
N LEU A 172 -15.63 16.28 18.07
CA LEU A 172 -16.41 16.18 16.83
C LEU A 172 -15.47 16.18 15.63
N ARG A 173 -15.60 15.16 14.78
CA ARG A 173 -14.91 15.09 13.50
C ARG A 173 -15.48 16.13 12.54
N SER A 174 -14.62 16.87 11.85
CA SER A 174 -15.05 17.92 10.92
C SER A 174 -14.15 18.02 9.71
N GLY A 175 -14.69 18.51 8.60
CA GLY A 175 -13.95 18.75 7.38
C GLY A 175 -13.45 17.47 6.69
N PHE A 176 -12.76 17.68 5.61
CA PHE A 176 -12.21 16.63 4.76
C PHE A 176 -10.69 16.69 4.76
N ILE A 177 -10.05 15.53 4.65
CA ILE A 177 -8.60 15.43 4.58
C ILE A 177 -8.14 14.62 3.37
N SER A 178 -7.15 15.16 2.64
CA SER A 178 -6.44 14.46 1.58
C SER A 178 -5.00 14.22 1.99
N THR A 179 -4.58 12.96 1.99
CA THR A 179 -3.20 12.57 2.27
C THR A 179 -2.61 11.74 1.13
N GLY A 180 -1.28 11.57 1.13
CA GLY A 180 -0.58 10.79 0.14
C GLY A 180 -0.13 11.63 -1.06
N LYS A 181 0.65 11.00 -1.93
CA LYS A 181 1.42 11.71 -2.97
C LYS A 181 1.41 11.04 -4.33
N GLU A 182 1.11 9.75 -4.40
CA GLU A 182 1.19 9.00 -5.66
C GLU A 182 -0.08 9.16 -6.47
N MET A 183 0.05 9.57 -7.73
CA MET A 183 -1.04 9.67 -8.72
C MET A 183 -2.26 10.48 -8.25
N ARG A 184 -2.06 11.49 -7.40
CA ARG A 184 -3.15 12.35 -6.94
C ARG A 184 -3.61 13.30 -8.04
N ASP A 185 -4.92 13.30 -8.33
CA ASP A 185 -5.59 14.23 -9.25
C ASP A 185 -6.06 15.47 -8.49
N MET A 186 -5.10 16.35 -8.18
CA MET A 186 -5.38 17.58 -7.44
C MET A 186 -6.25 18.57 -8.21
N PRO A 187 -6.12 18.71 -9.55
CA PRO A 187 -7.03 19.56 -10.32
C PRO A 187 -8.52 19.18 -10.15
N THR A 188 -8.85 17.90 -10.28
CA THR A 188 -10.23 17.43 -10.09
C THR A 188 -10.70 17.65 -8.65
N LEU A 189 -9.84 17.33 -7.65
CA LEU A 189 -10.18 17.48 -6.23
C LEU A 189 -10.44 18.94 -5.87
N ILE A 190 -9.51 19.84 -6.17
CA ILE A 190 -9.62 21.28 -5.85
C ILE A 190 -10.81 21.89 -6.59
N GLY A 191 -10.97 21.58 -7.88
CA GLY A 191 -12.12 22.06 -8.65
C GLY A 191 -13.47 21.66 -8.05
N ALA A 192 -13.57 20.42 -7.54
CA ALA A 192 -14.79 19.97 -6.85
C ALA A 192 -15.03 20.71 -5.53
N PHE A 193 -14.00 20.90 -4.70
CA PHE A 193 -14.13 21.61 -3.42
C PHE A 193 -14.33 23.11 -3.58
N ASN A 194 -13.78 23.72 -4.61
CA ASN A 194 -14.06 25.12 -4.96
C ASN A 194 -15.56 25.42 -5.19
N ASN A 195 -16.33 24.40 -5.57
CA ASN A 195 -17.78 24.51 -5.78
C ASN A 195 -18.60 24.05 -4.55
N THR A 196 -17.96 23.94 -3.39
CA THR A 196 -18.59 23.62 -2.09
C THR A 196 -18.12 24.63 -1.04
N SER A 197 -18.80 24.63 0.12
CA SER A 197 -18.32 25.32 1.33
C SER A 197 -17.60 24.38 2.30
N ALA A 198 -17.44 23.10 1.95
CA ALA A 198 -16.82 22.10 2.80
C ALA A 198 -15.32 22.37 2.99
N PRO A 199 -14.79 22.39 4.22
CA PRO A 199 -13.38 22.60 4.45
C PRO A 199 -12.56 21.38 4.05
N LEU A 200 -11.42 21.61 3.36
CA LEU A 200 -10.49 20.58 2.93
C LEU A 200 -9.06 20.94 3.36
N ASP A 201 -8.43 20.00 4.07
CA ASP A 201 -7.00 20.02 4.35
C ASP A 201 -6.25 19.05 3.43
N ILE A 202 -5.30 19.56 2.65
CA ILE A 202 -4.45 18.75 1.75
C ILE A 202 -3.04 18.66 2.35
N TYR A 203 -2.62 17.47 2.76
CA TYR A 203 -1.26 17.21 3.22
C TYR A 203 -0.45 16.56 2.11
N SER A 204 0.52 17.30 1.57
CA SER A 204 1.33 16.87 0.40
C SER A 204 2.82 17.07 0.66
N CYS A 205 3.66 16.43 -0.14
CA CYS A 205 5.08 16.75 -0.25
C CYS A 205 5.30 17.81 -1.35
N ARG A 206 6.45 18.52 -1.31
CA ARG A 206 6.78 19.51 -2.35
C ARG A 206 7.04 18.87 -3.71
N GLU A 207 7.71 17.72 -3.72
CA GLU A 207 8.04 16.98 -4.94
C GLU A 207 7.88 15.47 -4.76
N TYR A 208 7.37 14.77 -5.77
CA TYR A 208 7.30 13.32 -5.80
C TYR A 208 7.28 12.79 -7.25
N LEU A 209 8.20 11.88 -7.58
CA LEU A 209 8.32 11.22 -8.90
C LEU A 209 8.29 12.20 -10.09
N GLY A 210 8.93 13.37 -9.94
CA GLY A 210 9.02 14.39 -10.99
C GLY A 210 7.84 15.36 -11.03
N VAL A 211 6.84 15.21 -10.17
CA VAL A 211 5.76 16.18 -9.98
C VAL A 211 6.18 17.19 -8.90
N ASN A 212 6.23 18.46 -9.26
CA ASN A 212 6.40 19.56 -8.31
C ASN A 212 5.01 20.05 -7.88
N TYR A 213 4.59 19.60 -6.69
CA TYR A 213 3.28 19.95 -6.14
C TYR A 213 3.18 21.42 -5.72
N GLU A 214 4.28 22.04 -5.26
CA GLU A 214 4.30 23.46 -4.89
C GLU A 214 3.95 24.34 -6.08
N ARG A 215 4.58 24.06 -7.24
CA ARG A 215 4.25 24.77 -8.48
C ARG A 215 2.84 24.44 -8.97
N LEU A 216 2.45 23.15 -8.92
CA LEU A 216 1.11 22.72 -9.33
C LEU A 216 0.02 23.50 -8.59
N PHE A 217 0.14 23.62 -7.27
CA PHE A 217 -0.84 24.35 -6.46
C PHE A 217 -0.78 25.88 -6.66
N ALA A 218 0.42 26.43 -6.92
CA ALA A 218 0.57 27.87 -7.20
C ALA A 218 -0.12 28.31 -8.51
N ASP A 219 -0.23 27.37 -9.47
CA ASP A 219 -0.87 27.60 -10.76
C ASP A 219 -2.40 27.34 -10.73
N MET A 220 -2.97 27.00 -9.56
CA MET A 220 -4.40 26.66 -9.41
C MET A 220 -5.18 27.76 -8.70
N ASP A 221 -6.46 27.91 -9.05
CA ASP A 221 -7.42 28.68 -8.26
C ASP A 221 -7.80 27.85 -7.02
N VAL A 222 -7.39 28.30 -5.82
CA VAL A 222 -7.64 27.62 -4.55
C VAL A 222 -8.43 28.57 -3.66
N ARG A 223 -9.66 28.18 -3.31
CA ARG A 223 -10.55 29.02 -2.46
C ARG A 223 -10.23 28.87 -0.98
N ASP A 224 -10.75 29.78 -0.15
CA ASP A 224 -10.45 29.91 1.28
C ASP A 224 -10.86 28.70 2.14
N ASN A 225 -11.73 27.82 1.63
CA ASN A 225 -12.12 26.58 2.29
C ASN A 225 -11.10 25.42 2.09
N ILE A 226 -10.03 25.66 1.35
CA ILE A 226 -9.01 24.64 1.06
C ILE A 226 -7.67 25.10 1.64
N ASN A 227 -7.09 24.30 2.54
CA ASN A 227 -5.78 24.53 3.11
C ASN A 227 -4.77 23.52 2.57
N ILE A 228 -3.62 24.02 2.09
CA ILE A 228 -2.55 23.17 1.56
C ILE A 228 -1.36 23.19 2.52
N HIS A 229 -1.00 22.01 3.03
CA HIS A 229 0.08 21.80 3.99
C HIS A 229 1.21 20.99 3.34
N PHE A 230 2.40 21.58 3.23
CA PHE A 230 3.58 20.86 2.79
C PHE A 230 4.27 20.25 4.00
N ILE A 231 4.17 18.92 4.12
CA ILE A 231 4.74 18.17 5.23
C ILE A 231 6.14 17.67 4.88
N ALA A 232 7.10 17.93 5.76
CA ALA A 232 8.42 17.33 5.76
C ALA A 232 8.66 16.72 7.15
N GLY A 233 8.65 15.38 7.24
CA GLY A 233 9.02 14.68 8.48
C GLY A 233 7.94 14.64 9.57
N LEU A 234 6.66 14.83 9.23
CA LEU A 234 5.57 14.62 10.18
C LEU A 234 5.56 13.16 10.65
N ALA A 235 5.47 12.93 11.96
CA ALA A 235 5.39 11.60 12.52
C ALA A 235 4.08 10.89 12.10
N HIS A 236 4.14 9.57 11.95
CA HIS A 236 2.96 8.79 11.52
C HIS A 236 1.78 8.96 12.49
N ALA A 237 2.04 8.99 13.80
CA ALA A 237 1.01 9.21 14.82
C ALA A 237 0.36 10.60 14.71
N GLU A 238 1.13 11.64 14.37
CA GLU A 238 0.59 13.00 14.17
C GLU A 238 -0.31 13.06 12.94
N MET A 239 0.10 12.43 11.82
CA MET A 239 -0.76 12.32 10.64
C MET A 239 -2.05 11.52 10.96
N SER A 240 -1.94 10.42 11.69
CA SER A 240 -3.09 9.62 12.12
C SER A 240 -4.06 10.42 12.99
N LYS A 241 -3.55 11.32 13.85
CA LYS A 241 -4.39 12.24 14.64
C LYS A 241 -5.15 13.21 13.75
N LEU A 242 -4.49 13.81 12.75
CA LEU A 242 -5.14 14.71 11.79
C LEU A 242 -6.24 13.98 11.01
N VAL A 243 -5.95 12.77 10.53
CA VAL A 243 -6.96 11.92 9.86
C VAL A 243 -8.10 11.59 10.80
N ASN A 244 -7.83 11.23 12.06
CA ASN A 244 -8.90 10.91 13.03
C ASN A 244 -9.83 12.08 13.33
N ASN A 245 -9.34 13.30 13.25
CA ASN A 245 -10.12 14.51 13.51
C ASN A 245 -10.98 14.93 12.31
N SER A 246 -10.76 14.35 11.13
CA SER A 246 -11.54 14.65 9.93
C SER A 246 -12.85 13.86 9.89
N GLN A 247 -13.87 14.45 9.27
CA GLN A 247 -15.14 13.78 8.99
C GLN A 247 -15.01 12.71 7.92
N CYS A 248 -14.12 12.92 6.93
CA CYS A 248 -13.95 12.02 5.80
C CYS A 248 -12.55 12.14 5.18
N VAL A 249 -11.99 11.01 4.76
CA VAL A 249 -10.77 10.98 3.95
C VAL A 249 -11.11 10.99 2.47
N VAL A 250 -10.47 11.86 1.69
CA VAL A 250 -10.65 11.96 0.24
C VAL A 250 -9.40 11.50 -0.50
N ILE A 251 -9.56 10.55 -1.43
CA ILE A 251 -8.47 9.95 -2.22
C ILE A 251 -8.78 10.12 -3.70
N CYS A 252 -8.56 11.32 -4.23
CA CYS A 252 -8.74 11.64 -5.65
C CYS A 252 -7.47 11.28 -6.42
N CYS A 253 -7.58 10.34 -7.36
CA CYS A 253 -6.46 9.83 -8.13
C CYS A 253 -6.76 9.82 -9.63
N PHE A 254 -5.70 9.95 -10.44
CA PHE A 254 -5.80 9.62 -11.86
C PHE A 254 -6.12 8.14 -12.06
N HIS A 255 -6.67 7.80 -13.22
CA HIS A 255 -6.88 6.40 -13.59
C HIS A 255 -5.55 5.63 -13.59
N THR A 256 -5.52 4.47 -12.95
CA THR A 256 -4.35 3.59 -12.90
C THR A 256 -4.76 2.13 -13.10
N ASN A 257 -3.79 1.31 -13.53
CA ASN A 257 -3.95 -0.14 -13.65
C ASN A 257 -3.32 -0.91 -12.47
N TYR A 258 -3.11 -0.24 -11.34
CA TYR A 258 -2.60 -0.82 -10.10
C TYR A 258 -3.24 -0.15 -8.87
N THR A 259 -3.06 -0.73 -7.69
CA THR A 259 -3.62 -0.22 -6.44
C THR A 259 -2.94 1.07 -6.00
N VAL A 260 -3.60 2.22 -6.21
CA VAL A 260 -3.17 3.53 -5.71
C VAL A 260 -4.02 3.92 -4.50
N GLY A 261 -3.38 4.45 -3.47
CA GLY A 261 -4.07 4.93 -2.26
C GLY A 261 -4.45 3.84 -1.26
N LEU A 262 -4.10 2.56 -1.49
CA LEU A 262 -4.47 1.45 -0.61
C LEU A 262 -4.00 1.66 0.85
N THR A 263 -2.80 2.22 1.06
CA THR A 263 -2.30 2.54 2.41
C THR A 263 -3.25 3.50 3.12
N THR A 264 -3.62 4.61 2.46
CA THR A 264 -4.56 5.59 3.03
C THR A 264 -5.93 4.97 3.29
N VAL A 265 -6.40 4.07 2.41
CA VAL A 265 -7.67 3.34 2.61
C VAL A 265 -7.63 2.51 3.88
N VAL A 266 -6.65 1.60 4.03
CA VAL A 266 -6.60 0.70 5.19
C VAL A 266 -6.39 1.46 6.52
N GLU A 267 -5.66 2.57 6.50
CA GLU A 267 -5.48 3.46 7.65
C GLU A 267 -6.78 4.17 8.04
N ALA A 268 -7.53 4.70 7.06
CA ALA A 268 -8.84 5.30 7.30
C ALA A 268 -9.84 4.28 7.85
N LEU A 269 -9.87 3.05 7.28
CA LEU A 269 -10.70 1.96 7.81
C LEU A 269 -10.33 1.64 9.26
N ALA A 270 -9.03 1.56 9.60
CA ALA A 270 -8.58 1.29 10.97
C ALA A 270 -8.99 2.38 11.97
N LEU A 271 -9.01 3.62 11.54
CA LEU A 271 -9.46 4.77 12.34
C LEU A 271 -11.00 4.93 12.37
N GLY A 272 -11.74 4.15 11.59
CA GLY A 272 -13.18 4.26 11.47
C GLY A 272 -13.62 5.57 10.82
N ILE A 273 -12.87 6.04 9.80
CA ILE A 273 -13.18 7.24 9.02
C ILE A 273 -13.74 6.82 7.65
N PRO A 274 -14.88 7.38 7.21
CA PRO A 274 -15.41 7.11 5.88
C PRO A 274 -14.52 7.67 4.77
N LEU A 275 -14.70 7.15 3.56
CA LEU A 275 -13.89 7.45 2.41
C LEU A 275 -14.71 8.03 1.26
N ILE A 276 -14.17 9.04 0.56
CA ILE A 276 -14.52 9.29 -0.84
C ILE A 276 -13.27 9.01 -1.66
N CYS A 277 -13.34 8.09 -2.60
CA CYS A 277 -12.17 7.72 -3.39
C CYS A 277 -12.49 7.54 -4.87
N THR A 278 -11.51 7.80 -5.71
CA THR A 278 -11.60 7.47 -7.13
C THR A 278 -11.80 5.97 -7.30
N LYS A 279 -12.78 5.58 -8.11
CA LYS A 279 -13.04 4.19 -8.46
C LYS A 279 -11.82 3.56 -9.10
N ASN A 280 -11.32 2.49 -8.49
CA ASN A 280 -10.17 1.75 -8.96
C ASN A 280 -10.44 0.24 -8.88
N LEU A 281 -10.58 -0.40 -10.03
CA LEU A 281 -10.89 -1.83 -10.13
C LEU A 281 -9.77 -2.74 -9.58
N GLN A 282 -8.57 -2.20 -9.38
CA GLN A 282 -7.43 -2.94 -8.82
C GLN A 282 -7.46 -3.00 -7.28
N MET A 283 -8.33 -2.21 -6.64
CA MET A 283 -8.49 -2.23 -5.18
C MET A 283 -8.97 -3.60 -4.71
N PRO A 284 -8.48 -4.10 -3.55
CA PRO A 284 -8.90 -5.40 -3.00
C PRO A 284 -10.32 -5.39 -2.42
N MET A 285 -10.86 -4.21 -2.12
CA MET A 285 -12.22 -4.00 -1.59
C MET A 285 -13.01 -3.04 -2.46
N ASP A 286 -14.32 -3.25 -2.51
CA ASP A 286 -15.27 -2.33 -3.13
C ASP A 286 -15.87 -1.44 -2.02
N ILE A 287 -15.35 -0.20 -1.90
CA ILE A 287 -15.71 0.76 -0.86
C ILE A 287 -17.22 1.05 -0.83
N GLN A 288 -17.86 1.12 -2.00
CA GLN A 288 -19.28 1.41 -2.10
C GLN A 288 -20.14 0.19 -1.75
N LYS A 289 -19.76 -1.00 -2.21
CA LYS A 289 -20.45 -2.25 -1.88
C LYS A 289 -20.36 -2.56 -0.39
N GLU A 290 -19.20 -2.34 0.21
CA GLU A 290 -18.95 -2.49 1.65
C GLU A 290 -19.59 -1.34 2.48
N GLN A 291 -20.18 -0.36 1.81
CA GLN A 291 -20.85 0.80 2.43
C GLN A 291 -19.96 1.55 3.45
N CYS A 292 -18.66 1.56 3.23
CA CYS A 292 -17.70 2.28 4.06
C CYS A 292 -17.22 3.60 3.43
N GLY A 293 -17.84 4.01 2.33
CA GLY A 293 -17.56 5.27 1.64
C GLY A 293 -18.26 5.36 0.30
N ILE A 294 -17.85 6.34 -0.49
CA ILE A 294 -18.37 6.64 -1.84
C ILE A 294 -17.24 6.52 -2.85
N THR A 295 -17.52 5.93 -4.02
CA THR A 295 -16.58 5.90 -5.14
C THR A 295 -17.04 6.84 -6.24
N VAL A 296 -16.09 7.57 -6.84
CA VAL A 296 -16.32 8.54 -7.92
C VAL A 296 -15.44 8.14 -9.11
N ASP A 297 -15.96 8.24 -10.33
CA ASP A 297 -15.18 7.91 -11.51
C ASP A 297 -13.99 8.89 -11.71
N PRO A 298 -12.87 8.45 -12.31
CA PRO A 298 -11.69 9.30 -12.53
C PRO A 298 -12.04 10.55 -13.33
N GLY A 299 -11.65 11.74 -12.85
CA GLY A 299 -11.88 13.03 -13.50
C GLY A 299 -13.32 13.55 -13.39
N ASP A 300 -14.24 12.86 -12.73
CA ASP A 300 -15.64 13.27 -12.56
C ASP A 300 -15.76 14.31 -11.43
N MET A 301 -15.50 15.58 -11.76
CA MET A 301 -15.57 16.69 -10.82
C MET A 301 -16.98 16.86 -10.21
N ASP A 302 -18.03 16.68 -11.00
CA ASP A 302 -19.43 16.80 -10.53
C ASP A 302 -19.78 15.67 -9.55
N GLY A 303 -19.32 14.46 -9.83
CA GLY A 303 -19.45 13.32 -8.94
C GLY A 303 -18.74 13.56 -7.59
N TRP A 304 -17.53 14.12 -7.62
CA TRP A 304 -16.80 14.53 -6.43
C TRP A 304 -17.57 15.58 -5.63
N GLN A 305 -18.05 16.63 -6.29
CA GLN A 305 -18.83 17.68 -5.64
C GLN A 305 -20.10 17.13 -4.95
N LYS A 306 -20.84 16.24 -5.62
CA LYS A 306 -22.03 15.58 -5.05
C LYS A 306 -21.67 14.72 -3.83
N ALA A 307 -20.61 13.92 -3.91
CA ALA A 307 -20.16 13.07 -2.84
C ALA A 307 -19.72 13.88 -1.60
N VAL A 308 -18.98 14.98 -1.80
CA VAL A 308 -18.56 15.89 -0.74
C VAL A 308 -19.75 16.52 -0.05
N LYS A 309 -20.71 17.10 -0.81
CA LYS A 309 -21.93 17.68 -0.26
C LYS A 309 -22.73 16.65 0.53
N TYR A 310 -22.91 15.44 -0.01
CA TYR A 310 -23.65 14.38 0.66
C TYR A 310 -23.04 14.02 2.02
N ILE A 311 -21.73 13.84 2.12
CA ILE A 311 -21.06 13.53 3.39
C ILE A 311 -21.14 14.71 4.36
N ALA A 312 -20.94 15.95 3.87
CA ALA A 312 -20.99 17.15 4.72
C ALA A 312 -22.38 17.37 5.34
N GLU A 313 -23.45 17.12 4.58
CA GLU A 313 -24.83 17.30 5.00
C GLU A 313 -25.40 16.14 5.82
N ASN A 314 -24.70 14.96 5.83
CA ASN A 314 -25.18 13.75 6.49
C ASN A 314 -24.13 13.15 7.45
N PRO A 315 -23.80 13.81 8.58
CA PRO A 315 -22.74 13.37 9.48
C PRO A 315 -23.01 11.99 10.13
N ASP A 316 -24.28 11.65 10.39
CA ASP A 316 -24.64 10.35 10.94
C ASP A 316 -24.38 9.22 9.94
N VAL A 317 -24.69 9.45 8.65
CA VAL A 317 -24.37 8.50 7.56
C VAL A 317 -22.85 8.33 7.43
N ALA A 318 -22.10 9.43 7.50
CA ALA A 318 -20.64 9.41 7.48
C ALA A 318 -20.08 8.56 8.65
N SER A 319 -20.61 8.77 9.86
CA SER A 319 -20.23 7.99 11.04
C SER A 319 -20.53 6.50 10.86
N ASP A 320 -21.69 6.14 10.30
CA ASP A 320 -22.09 4.77 10.00
C ASP A 320 -21.18 4.11 8.96
N MET A 321 -20.80 4.83 7.91
CA MET A 321 -19.82 4.38 6.92
C MET A 321 -18.48 4.10 7.60
N GLY A 322 -18.00 4.99 8.47
CA GLY A 322 -16.77 4.82 9.23
C GLY A 322 -16.80 3.57 10.11
N ARG A 323 -17.90 3.30 10.82
CA ARG A 323 -18.08 2.09 11.64
C ARG A 323 -18.02 0.81 10.80
N ARG A 324 -18.65 0.80 9.62
CA ARG A 324 -18.58 -0.34 8.70
C ARG A 324 -17.16 -0.52 8.16
N GLY A 325 -16.45 0.58 7.85
CA GLY A 325 -15.06 0.55 7.48
C GLY A 325 -14.17 -0.08 8.55
N ARG A 326 -14.36 0.30 9.81
CA ARG A 326 -13.65 -0.30 10.95
C ARG A 326 -13.94 -1.80 11.08
N ALA A 327 -15.18 -2.20 10.99
CA ALA A 327 -15.56 -3.62 11.02
C ALA A 327 -14.91 -4.42 9.88
N LEU A 328 -14.82 -3.83 8.68
CA LEU A 328 -14.14 -4.44 7.54
C LEU A 328 -12.62 -4.61 7.80
N ALA A 329 -11.98 -3.62 8.44
CA ALA A 329 -10.57 -3.75 8.86
C ALA A 329 -10.38 -4.87 9.88
N GLU A 330 -11.25 -4.94 10.91
CA GLU A 330 -11.19 -5.97 11.94
C GLU A 330 -11.39 -7.39 11.40
N GLN A 331 -12.32 -7.56 10.48
CA GLN A 331 -12.67 -8.88 9.96
C GLN A 331 -11.76 -9.36 8.83
N VAL A 332 -11.30 -8.43 7.97
CA VAL A 332 -10.68 -8.81 6.69
C VAL A 332 -9.31 -8.16 6.49
N TYR A 333 -9.23 -6.82 6.50
CA TYR A 333 -8.04 -6.09 6.06
C TYR A 333 -7.20 -5.61 7.24
N ASN A 334 -6.53 -6.55 7.89
CA ASN A 334 -5.60 -6.31 8.99
C ASN A 334 -4.29 -7.07 8.82
N ILE A 335 -3.31 -6.72 9.63
CA ILE A 335 -1.96 -7.30 9.54
C ILE A 335 -1.93 -8.78 9.93
N ASP A 336 -2.80 -9.25 10.83
CA ASP A 336 -2.87 -10.65 11.25
C ASP A 336 -3.34 -11.52 10.11
N ASN A 337 -4.42 -11.13 9.41
CA ASN A 337 -4.90 -11.82 8.22
C ASN A 337 -3.84 -11.79 7.10
N CYS A 338 -3.12 -10.68 6.93
CA CYS A 338 -2.01 -10.60 5.99
C CYS A 338 -0.92 -11.63 6.31
N ALA A 339 -0.46 -11.67 7.56
CA ALA A 339 0.56 -12.63 8.00
C ALA A 339 0.06 -14.08 7.89
N LYS A 340 -1.20 -14.34 8.22
CA LYS A 340 -1.84 -15.66 8.06
C LYS A 340 -1.81 -16.12 6.60
N ASP A 341 -2.26 -15.27 5.67
CA ASP A 341 -2.31 -15.60 4.24
C ASP A 341 -0.90 -15.84 3.68
N VAL A 342 0.06 -14.95 4.00
CA VAL A 342 1.47 -15.11 3.61
C VAL A 342 2.06 -16.39 4.18
N SER A 343 1.85 -16.67 5.48
CA SER A 343 2.39 -17.86 6.14
C SER A 343 1.86 -19.16 5.53
N ALA A 344 0.60 -19.18 5.15
CA ALA A 344 -0.02 -20.34 4.49
C ALA A 344 0.70 -20.69 3.19
N VAL A 345 1.02 -19.70 2.36
CA VAL A 345 1.76 -19.89 1.11
C VAL A 345 3.21 -20.31 1.37
N LEU A 346 3.91 -19.61 2.29
CA LEU A 346 5.32 -19.91 2.60
C LEU A 346 5.51 -21.34 3.10
N LYS A 347 4.59 -21.84 3.93
CA LYS A 347 4.64 -23.23 4.45
C LYS A 347 4.50 -24.31 3.36
N THR A 348 3.90 -23.98 2.21
CA THR A 348 3.81 -24.94 1.10
C THR A 348 5.16 -25.25 0.45
N LEU A 349 6.15 -24.36 0.63
CA LEU A 349 7.47 -24.48 -0.01
C LEU A 349 8.38 -25.49 0.69
N ILE A 350 8.12 -25.82 1.96
CA ILE A 350 8.95 -26.78 2.74
C ILE A 350 8.47 -28.22 2.51
N LYS A 351 7.19 -28.39 2.13
CA LYS A 351 6.59 -29.71 1.92
C LYS A 351 7.03 -30.39 0.61
N ARG A 352 7.90 -29.72 -0.15
CA ARG A 352 8.50 -30.22 -1.39
C ARG A 352 9.99 -30.47 -1.19
#